data_046667f340b1506e93284f6f3d45d9cb
#
_entry.id   046667f340b1506e93284f6f3d45d9cb
#
_cell.length_a   1.000
_cell.length_b   1.000
_cell.length_c   1.000
_cell.angle_alpha   90.00
_cell.angle_beta   90.00
_cell.angle_gamma   90.00
#
_symmetry.space_group_name_H-M   'P 1'
#
loop_
_entity.id
_entity.type
_entity.pdbx_description
1 polymer ?
#
loop_
_entity_poly.entity_id
_entity_poly.type
_entity_poly.pdbx_seq_one_letter_code
_entity_poly.pdbx_strand_id
1 'polypeptide(L)'
;MGLCLSAASAAYKSEYKLSVVPGASSGWGQTATFFADCVRQKSNGRINIKPYFGAQLMAGKQTSELLLVRRGAIDFALASTINWSPQIKELNLTALPFFVANNPDRYKAIDAIEAGKSGKMLEKAIEKTGVKFLGWSENGFRELTTSKGPIEKPEDMKGMKLRVCGTPIFIDIFSSLGANPQAINWSEAVTGFQQGIVDGQENPTNGINVPTKVWQWHKYSTDWHYMIDPLFFTANMKVWKEFSPEDQKLILSCATEAEKYGKALSRLSNDNGQAYEYLKSINKLPAVTNPKEELKKNGMTVTEYTPEMIKRFYEATAGVRADWTQKIGPNVVEAADQDMQ
;
A
#
# COMPACT_ATOMS: atom_id res chain seq x y z
N MET A 1 -24.03 -41.82 30.72
CA MET A 1 -22.65 -41.30 30.81
C MET A 1 -22.20 -40.90 29.40
N GLY A 2 -22.35 -39.63 29.06
CA GLY A 2 -21.90 -39.09 27.78
C GLY A 2 -20.45 -38.62 27.93
N LEU A 3 -19.54 -39.28 27.23
CA LEU A 3 -18.16 -38.77 27.07
C LEU A 3 -18.20 -37.54 26.16
N CYS A 4 -18.08 -36.37 26.76
CA CYS A 4 -17.64 -35.17 26.02
C CYS A 4 -16.19 -35.39 25.62
N LEU A 5 -15.96 -35.81 24.38
CA LEU A 5 -14.66 -35.71 23.74
C LEU A 5 -14.37 -34.22 23.58
N SER A 6 -13.63 -33.63 24.54
CA SER A 6 -12.98 -32.35 24.32
C SER A 6 -11.97 -32.59 23.19
N ALA A 7 -12.26 -32.07 22.00
CA ALA A 7 -11.26 -31.97 20.96
C ALA A 7 -10.06 -31.20 21.56
N ALA A 8 -8.92 -31.87 21.68
CA ALA A 8 -7.67 -31.22 22.07
C ALA A 8 -7.40 -30.13 21.01
N SER A 9 -7.64 -28.88 21.39
CA SER A 9 -7.26 -27.73 20.58
C SER A 9 -5.75 -27.83 20.38
N ALA A 10 -5.30 -28.03 19.15
CA ALA A 10 -3.89 -27.94 18.84
C ALA A 10 -3.38 -26.58 19.38
N ALA A 11 -2.35 -26.60 20.21
CA ALA A 11 -1.81 -25.38 20.78
C ALA A 11 -1.23 -24.55 19.63
N TYR A 12 -1.74 -23.34 19.43
CA TYR A 12 -1.21 -22.40 18.46
C TYR A 12 0.21 -21.97 18.83
N LYS A 13 0.95 -21.40 17.86
CA LYS A 13 2.28 -20.82 18.12
C LYS A 13 2.18 -19.75 19.22
N SER A 14 3.20 -19.63 20.05
CA SER A 14 3.29 -18.54 21.04
C SER A 14 3.31 -17.16 20.39
N GLU A 15 3.77 -17.07 19.13
CA GLU A 15 3.83 -15.86 18.31
C GLU A 15 3.73 -16.19 16.83
N TYR A 16 2.90 -15.44 16.11
CA TYR A 16 2.85 -15.40 14.65
C TYR A 16 3.44 -14.08 14.15
N LYS A 17 4.40 -14.14 13.24
CA LYS A 17 5.11 -12.97 12.70
C LYS A 17 4.30 -12.31 11.59
N LEU A 18 3.96 -11.02 11.76
CA LEU A 18 3.32 -10.18 10.74
C LEU A 18 4.36 -9.21 10.16
N SER A 19 4.68 -9.34 8.87
CA SER A 19 5.60 -8.45 8.17
C SER A 19 4.96 -7.13 7.81
N VAL A 20 5.70 -6.02 8.02
CA VAL A 20 5.32 -4.66 7.66
C VAL A 20 6.54 -3.91 7.13
N VAL A 21 6.45 -3.35 5.93
CA VAL A 21 7.59 -2.67 5.29
C VAL A 21 7.96 -1.35 5.97
N PRO A 22 7.04 -0.39 6.18
CA PRO A 22 7.41 0.87 6.85
C PRO A 22 7.44 0.74 8.39
N GLY A 23 7.71 1.86 9.05
CA GLY A 23 7.72 1.96 10.51
C GLY A 23 6.31 1.91 11.14
N ALA A 24 6.26 1.68 12.44
CA ALA A 24 5.01 1.56 13.21
C ALA A 24 4.13 2.82 13.16
N SER A 25 4.71 4.01 13.04
CA SER A 25 3.98 5.29 12.96
C SER A 25 3.30 5.55 11.62
N SER A 26 3.65 4.82 10.56
CA SER A 26 3.00 4.93 9.26
C SER A 26 1.54 4.46 9.33
N GLY A 27 0.69 4.93 8.41
CA GLY A 27 -0.69 4.43 8.28
C GLY A 27 -0.73 2.91 8.11
N TRP A 28 0.18 2.37 7.31
CA TRP A 28 0.38 0.93 7.12
C TRP A 28 0.73 0.21 8.44
N GLY A 29 1.70 0.75 9.21
CA GLY A 29 2.09 0.18 10.51
C GLY A 29 0.97 0.22 11.55
N GLN A 30 0.21 1.32 11.61
CA GLN A 30 -0.95 1.45 12.49
C GLN A 30 -2.06 0.45 12.12
N THR A 31 -2.31 0.23 10.82
CA THR A 31 -3.26 -0.75 10.33
C THR A 31 -2.87 -2.17 10.71
N ALA A 32 -1.60 -2.52 10.58
CA ALA A 32 -1.09 -3.83 11.00
C ALA A 32 -1.22 -4.06 12.52
N THR A 33 -0.97 -3.02 13.31
CA THR A 33 -1.14 -3.06 14.77
C THR A 33 -2.61 -3.25 15.13
N PHE A 34 -3.51 -2.50 14.48
CA PHE A 34 -4.96 -2.64 14.69
C PHE A 34 -5.44 -4.06 14.40
N PHE A 35 -5.01 -4.65 13.29
CA PHE A 35 -5.33 -6.04 12.94
C PHE A 35 -4.85 -7.03 14.01
N ALA A 36 -3.59 -6.93 14.43
CA ALA A 36 -3.01 -7.81 15.43
C ALA A 36 -3.72 -7.70 16.79
N ASP A 37 -4.03 -6.48 17.22
CA ASP A 37 -4.76 -6.22 18.47
C ASP A 37 -6.20 -6.76 18.42
N CYS A 38 -6.90 -6.59 17.28
CA CYS A 38 -8.23 -7.16 17.05
C CYS A 38 -8.21 -8.68 17.20
N VAL A 39 -7.28 -9.37 16.54
CA VAL A 39 -7.17 -10.83 16.61
C VAL A 39 -6.86 -11.28 18.03
N ARG A 40 -5.92 -10.63 18.72
CA ARG A 40 -5.57 -10.95 20.10
C ARG A 40 -6.77 -10.78 21.03
N GLN A 41 -7.49 -9.67 20.95
CA GLN A 41 -8.64 -9.38 21.79
C GLN A 41 -9.79 -10.36 21.54
N LYS A 42 -10.20 -10.56 20.28
CA LYS A 42 -11.32 -11.44 19.94
C LYS A 42 -11.02 -12.93 20.17
N SER A 43 -9.75 -13.33 20.11
CA SER A 43 -9.32 -14.69 20.44
C SER A 43 -9.06 -14.90 21.93
N ASN A 44 -9.29 -13.91 22.81
CA ASN A 44 -8.92 -13.96 24.21
C ASN A 44 -7.44 -14.34 24.42
N GLY A 45 -6.55 -13.83 23.59
CA GLY A 45 -5.12 -14.07 23.65
C GLY A 45 -4.64 -15.42 23.11
N ARG A 46 -5.53 -16.27 22.59
CA ARG A 46 -5.15 -17.58 22.02
C ARG A 46 -4.30 -17.46 20.75
N ILE A 47 -4.51 -16.38 19.98
CA ILE A 47 -3.79 -16.10 18.74
C ILE A 47 -3.02 -14.79 18.96
N ASN A 48 -1.71 -14.90 18.97
CA ASN A 48 -0.80 -13.76 19.17
C ASN A 48 -0.07 -13.44 17.86
N ILE A 49 -0.60 -12.49 17.10
CA ILE A 49 0.05 -11.96 15.89
C ILE A 49 0.86 -10.73 16.31
N LYS A 50 2.17 -10.73 15.98
CA LYS A 50 3.08 -9.64 16.31
C LYS A 50 3.60 -8.95 15.05
N PRO A 51 3.33 -7.64 14.87
CA PRO A 51 3.89 -6.86 13.78
C PRO A 51 5.40 -6.64 13.93
N TYR A 52 6.12 -6.78 12.82
CA TYR A 52 7.55 -6.53 12.68
C TYR A 52 7.74 -5.46 11.60
N PHE A 53 8.17 -4.28 12.01
CA PHE A 53 8.24 -3.08 11.19
C PHE A 53 9.60 -2.87 10.53
N GLY A 54 9.67 -1.94 9.55
CA GLY A 54 10.94 -1.55 8.92
C GLY A 54 11.54 -2.62 8.03
N ALA A 55 10.72 -3.51 7.47
CA ALA A 55 11.17 -4.64 6.63
C ALA A 55 12.20 -5.55 7.33
N GLN A 56 12.24 -5.60 8.66
CA GLN A 56 13.28 -6.31 9.41
C GLN A 56 13.26 -7.83 9.15
N LEU A 57 12.09 -8.45 8.94
CA LEU A 57 11.98 -9.87 8.61
C LEU A 57 12.54 -10.23 7.23
N MET A 58 12.82 -9.22 6.40
CA MET A 58 13.33 -9.33 5.04
C MET A 58 14.75 -8.75 4.89
N ALA A 59 15.41 -8.41 6.01
CA ALA A 59 16.70 -7.71 6.00
C ALA A 59 16.66 -6.45 5.08
N GLY A 60 15.56 -5.70 5.10
CA GLY A 60 15.34 -4.50 4.29
C GLY A 60 14.87 -4.73 2.85
N LYS A 61 14.93 -5.95 2.32
CA LYS A 61 14.60 -6.28 0.92
C LYS A 61 13.10 -6.51 0.73
N GLN A 62 12.33 -5.44 0.63
CA GLN A 62 10.87 -5.47 0.59
C GLN A 62 10.26 -6.34 -0.53
N THR A 63 10.91 -6.48 -1.68
CA THR A 63 10.42 -7.33 -2.78
C THR A 63 10.61 -8.83 -2.55
N SER A 64 11.31 -9.24 -1.48
CA SER A 64 11.46 -10.67 -1.11
C SER A 64 10.35 -11.17 -0.18
N GLU A 65 9.42 -10.30 0.25
CA GLU A 65 8.37 -10.62 1.24
C GLU A 65 7.52 -11.81 0.83
N LEU A 66 6.98 -11.83 -0.40
CA LEU A 66 6.19 -12.95 -0.92
C LEU A 66 6.93 -14.29 -0.78
N LEU A 67 8.20 -14.34 -1.15
CA LEU A 67 8.99 -15.56 -1.06
C LEU A 67 9.11 -16.06 0.38
N LEU A 68 9.31 -15.16 1.34
CA LEU A 68 9.45 -15.49 2.76
C LEU A 68 8.12 -15.93 3.38
N VAL A 69 7.00 -15.29 3.01
CA VAL A 69 5.65 -15.73 3.39
C VAL A 69 5.37 -17.13 2.84
N ARG A 70 5.63 -17.37 1.55
CA ARG A 70 5.41 -18.70 0.92
C ARG A 70 6.20 -19.81 1.60
N ARG A 71 7.46 -19.54 2.00
CA ARG A 71 8.33 -20.50 2.67
C ARG A 71 8.02 -20.70 4.15
N GLY A 72 7.12 -19.89 4.74
CA GLY A 72 6.75 -19.95 6.15
C GLY A 72 7.78 -19.34 7.10
N ALA A 73 8.74 -18.57 6.60
CA ALA A 73 9.63 -17.76 7.43
C ALA A 73 8.88 -16.55 8.04
N ILE A 74 7.83 -16.10 7.37
CA ILE A 74 6.86 -15.09 7.77
C ILE A 74 5.48 -15.75 7.77
N ASP A 75 4.71 -15.55 8.85
CA ASP A 75 3.39 -16.18 9.00
C ASP A 75 2.30 -15.33 8.31
N PHE A 76 2.34 -14.01 8.49
CA PHE A 76 1.41 -13.03 7.93
C PHE A 76 2.17 -11.86 7.32
N ALA A 77 1.55 -11.19 6.34
CA ALA A 77 2.02 -9.89 5.87
C ALA A 77 0.84 -8.96 5.65
N LEU A 78 1.03 -7.69 5.96
CA LEU A 78 0.26 -6.61 5.35
C LEU A 78 1.13 -6.13 4.17
N ALA A 79 0.83 -6.64 2.99
CA ALA A 79 1.65 -6.50 1.81
C ALA A 79 1.16 -5.37 0.90
N SER A 80 2.05 -4.83 0.06
CA SER A 80 1.70 -3.87 -1.00
C SER A 80 1.65 -4.56 -2.35
N THR A 81 0.66 -4.21 -3.16
CA THR A 81 0.58 -4.66 -4.56
C THR A 81 1.86 -4.33 -5.31
N ILE A 82 2.47 -3.16 -5.04
CA ILE A 82 3.72 -2.72 -5.66
C ILE A 82 4.87 -3.66 -5.32
N ASN A 83 5.04 -4.03 -4.04
CA ASN A 83 6.18 -4.84 -3.60
C ASN A 83 6.10 -6.28 -4.10
N TRP A 84 4.90 -6.80 -4.35
CA TRP A 84 4.69 -8.15 -4.85
C TRP A 84 4.54 -8.23 -6.37
N SER A 85 4.34 -7.10 -7.05
CA SER A 85 4.18 -7.03 -8.50
C SER A 85 5.36 -7.58 -9.33
N PRO A 86 6.62 -7.59 -8.86
CA PRO A 86 7.69 -8.25 -9.58
C PRO A 86 7.48 -9.76 -9.77
N GLN A 87 6.72 -10.41 -8.88
CA GLN A 87 6.40 -11.83 -8.97
C GLN A 87 4.95 -12.11 -9.41
N ILE A 88 4.04 -11.15 -9.25
CA ILE A 88 2.62 -11.23 -9.63
C ILE A 88 2.30 -10.02 -10.51
N LYS A 89 2.48 -10.17 -11.81
CA LYS A 89 2.39 -9.06 -12.77
C LYS A 89 1.03 -8.35 -12.77
N GLU A 90 -0.04 -9.08 -12.47
CA GLU A 90 -1.41 -8.55 -12.38
C GLU A 90 -1.53 -7.44 -11.31
N LEU A 91 -0.71 -7.48 -10.27
CA LEU A 91 -0.69 -6.47 -9.21
C LEU A 91 -0.19 -5.08 -9.66
N ASN A 92 0.36 -4.97 -10.88
CA ASN A 92 0.67 -3.67 -11.49
C ASN A 92 -0.57 -2.92 -12.00
N LEU A 93 -1.77 -3.51 -11.94
CA LEU A 93 -3.01 -2.88 -12.41
C LEU A 93 -3.18 -1.46 -11.85
N THR A 94 -3.09 -1.29 -10.54
CA THR A 94 -3.27 -0.01 -9.86
C THR A 94 -2.06 0.93 -9.97
N ALA A 95 -0.93 0.40 -10.47
CA ALA A 95 0.28 1.16 -10.78
C ALA A 95 0.29 1.71 -12.22
N LEU A 96 -0.69 1.35 -13.07
CA LEU A 96 -0.85 2.00 -14.37
C LEU A 96 -1.04 3.51 -14.16
N PRO A 97 -0.16 4.36 -14.74
CA PRO A 97 -0.15 5.77 -14.43
C PRO A 97 -1.47 6.45 -14.81
N PHE A 98 -2.07 7.14 -13.87
CA PHE A 98 -3.35 7.86 -13.98
C PHE A 98 -4.57 6.98 -14.33
N PHE A 99 -4.48 5.66 -14.19
CA PHE A 99 -5.57 4.74 -14.52
C PHE A 99 -6.78 4.94 -13.59
N VAL A 100 -6.58 4.84 -12.28
CA VAL A 100 -7.63 5.11 -11.28
C VAL A 100 -7.83 6.61 -11.08
N ALA A 101 -6.75 7.39 -11.12
CA ALA A 101 -6.76 8.83 -10.84
C ALA A 101 -7.60 9.67 -11.81
N ASN A 102 -7.80 9.20 -13.04
CA ASN A 102 -8.65 9.86 -14.01
C ASN A 102 -10.15 9.68 -13.76
N ASN A 103 -10.54 8.80 -12.82
CA ASN A 103 -11.93 8.68 -12.43
C ASN A 103 -12.35 9.88 -11.58
N PRO A 104 -13.49 10.55 -11.83
CA PRO A 104 -13.97 11.68 -11.03
C PRO A 104 -14.11 11.36 -9.53
N ASP A 105 -14.53 10.14 -9.20
CA ASP A 105 -14.56 9.61 -7.83
C ASP A 105 -13.56 8.46 -7.70
N ARG A 106 -12.29 8.82 -7.55
CA ARG A 106 -11.18 7.88 -7.52
C ARG A 106 -11.20 6.89 -6.36
N TYR A 107 -11.80 7.27 -5.21
CA TYR A 107 -11.93 6.34 -4.08
C TYR A 107 -13.05 5.33 -4.31
N LYS A 108 -14.17 5.76 -4.90
CA LYS A 108 -15.21 4.84 -5.34
C LYS A 108 -14.69 3.89 -6.43
N ALA A 109 -13.87 4.39 -7.35
CA ALA A 109 -13.26 3.59 -8.41
C ALA A 109 -12.37 2.47 -7.86
N ILE A 110 -11.46 2.77 -6.91
CA ILE A 110 -10.63 1.72 -6.32
C ILE A 110 -11.44 0.74 -5.48
N ASP A 111 -12.45 1.19 -4.74
CA ASP A 111 -13.35 0.31 -3.99
C ASP A 111 -14.13 -0.63 -4.93
N ALA A 112 -14.54 -0.14 -6.10
CA ALA A 112 -15.22 -0.93 -7.12
C ALA A 112 -14.27 -1.98 -7.75
N ILE A 113 -13.02 -1.62 -8.04
CA ILE A 113 -11.99 -2.56 -8.49
C ILE A 113 -11.80 -3.68 -7.46
N GLU A 114 -11.59 -3.35 -6.18
CA GLU A 114 -11.34 -4.33 -5.12
C GLU A 114 -12.52 -5.27 -4.89
N ALA A 115 -13.76 -4.75 -4.94
CA ALA A 115 -14.98 -5.53 -4.78
C ALA A 115 -15.39 -6.29 -6.05
N GLY A 116 -14.93 -5.84 -7.21
CA GLY A 116 -15.37 -6.27 -8.52
C GLY A 116 -14.69 -7.52 -9.06
N LYS A 117 -14.89 -7.73 -10.36
CA LYS A 117 -14.31 -8.86 -11.09
C LYS A 117 -12.79 -8.79 -11.15
N SER A 118 -12.22 -7.62 -11.36
CA SER A 118 -10.77 -7.41 -11.41
C SER A 118 -10.13 -7.71 -10.05
N GLY A 119 -10.71 -7.25 -8.94
CA GLY A 119 -10.25 -7.57 -7.59
C GLY A 119 -10.20 -9.08 -7.34
N LYS A 120 -11.24 -9.82 -7.74
CA LYS A 120 -11.26 -11.30 -7.66
C LYS A 120 -10.18 -11.95 -8.53
N MET A 121 -9.81 -11.34 -9.65
CA MET A 121 -8.69 -11.83 -10.47
C MET A 121 -7.35 -11.60 -9.77
N LEU A 122 -7.16 -10.45 -9.11
CA LEU A 122 -5.97 -10.15 -8.31
C LEU A 122 -5.86 -11.08 -7.09
N GLU A 123 -6.94 -11.25 -6.32
CA GLU A 123 -7.01 -12.20 -5.19
C GLU A 123 -6.58 -13.61 -5.63
N LYS A 124 -7.14 -14.08 -6.76
CA LYS A 124 -6.78 -15.39 -7.32
C LYS A 124 -5.32 -15.48 -7.76
N ALA A 125 -4.76 -14.39 -8.32
CA ALA A 125 -3.35 -14.34 -8.69
C ALA A 125 -2.43 -14.42 -7.45
N ILE A 126 -2.81 -13.72 -6.36
CA ILE A 126 -2.12 -13.81 -5.07
C ILE A 126 -2.18 -15.25 -4.52
N GLU A 127 -3.35 -15.85 -4.44
CA GLU A 127 -3.54 -17.19 -3.85
C GLU A 127 -2.86 -18.31 -4.67
N LYS A 128 -2.76 -18.15 -5.99
CA LYS A 128 -1.99 -19.08 -6.86
C LYS A 128 -0.51 -19.18 -6.46
N THR A 129 0.04 -18.20 -5.76
CA THR A 129 1.42 -18.25 -5.27
C THR A 129 1.59 -19.14 -4.05
N GLY A 130 0.51 -19.66 -3.46
CA GLY A 130 0.55 -20.53 -2.28
C GLY A 130 0.42 -19.80 -0.95
N VAL A 131 -0.13 -18.59 -0.95
CA VAL A 131 -0.53 -17.84 0.24
C VAL A 131 -2.04 -17.74 0.33
N LYS A 132 -2.59 -17.37 1.49
CA LYS A 132 -4.01 -17.06 1.68
C LYS A 132 -4.22 -15.57 1.66
N PHE A 133 -5.10 -15.07 0.81
CA PHE A 133 -5.61 -13.70 0.84
C PHE A 133 -6.65 -13.55 1.95
N LEU A 134 -6.57 -12.46 2.74
CA LEU A 134 -7.44 -12.24 3.89
C LEU A 134 -8.31 -10.98 3.77
N GLY A 135 -7.94 -10.04 2.95
CA GLY A 135 -8.67 -8.77 2.74
C GLY A 135 -7.77 -7.67 2.22
N TRP A 136 -8.39 -6.65 1.63
CA TRP A 136 -7.71 -5.45 1.14
C TRP A 136 -7.39 -4.48 2.27
N SER A 137 -6.57 -3.50 2.00
CA SER A 137 -6.33 -2.28 2.75
C SER A 137 -5.70 -1.25 1.81
N GLU A 138 -5.26 -0.09 2.32
CA GLU A 138 -4.80 1.00 1.48
C GLU A 138 -3.63 1.76 2.10
N ASN A 139 -2.58 2.00 1.31
CA ASN A 139 -1.52 2.95 1.64
C ASN A 139 -1.89 4.37 1.17
N GLY A 140 -2.58 4.46 0.04
CA GLY A 140 -3.13 5.69 -0.52
C GLY A 140 -2.57 6.08 -1.89
N PHE A 141 -3.06 7.21 -2.42
CA PHE A 141 -2.50 7.82 -3.62
C PHE A 141 -1.08 8.31 -3.37
N ARG A 142 -0.21 8.05 -4.34
CA ARG A 142 1.22 8.36 -4.23
C ARG A 142 1.51 9.72 -4.85
N GLU A 143 2.21 10.52 -4.06
CA GLU A 143 2.54 11.91 -4.35
C GLU A 143 4.06 12.05 -4.48
N LEU A 144 4.51 12.91 -5.37
CA LEU A 144 5.92 13.17 -5.60
C LEU A 144 6.43 14.20 -4.58
N THR A 145 7.58 13.94 -3.96
CA THR A 145 8.27 14.93 -3.14
C THR A 145 9.71 15.12 -3.61
N THR A 146 10.19 16.38 -3.67
CA THR A 146 11.51 16.72 -4.20
C THR A 146 12.22 17.78 -3.38
N SER A 147 13.56 17.82 -3.52
CA SER A 147 14.44 18.87 -2.98
C SER A 147 14.77 19.98 -3.99
N LYS A 148 14.57 19.73 -5.31
CA LYS A 148 15.06 20.61 -6.40
C LYS A 148 14.09 21.71 -6.80
N GLY A 149 12.79 21.43 -6.82
CA GLY A 149 11.77 22.38 -7.27
C GLY A 149 10.40 21.74 -7.38
N PRO A 150 9.35 22.55 -7.60
CA PRO A 150 8.03 22.05 -7.92
C PRO A 150 8.04 21.31 -9.27
N ILE A 151 7.20 20.31 -9.39
CA ILE A 151 6.99 19.59 -10.65
C ILE A 151 5.59 19.96 -11.14
N GLU A 152 5.53 20.64 -12.28
CA GLU A 152 4.27 21.13 -12.88
C GLU A 152 4.05 20.55 -14.29
N LYS A 153 5.08 20.01 -14.90
CA LYS A 153 5.08 19.42 -16.24
C LYS A 153 6.12 18.30 -16.36
N PRO A 154 5.98 17.37 -17.30
CA PRO A 154 6.93 16.27 -17.50
C PRO A 154 8.40 16.72 -17.61
N GLU A 155 8.64 17.84 -18.30
CA GLU A 155 9.97 18.36 -18.55
C GLU A 155 10.73 18.78 -17.27
N ASP A 156 10.01 19.08 -16.18
CA ASP A 156 10.60 19.44 -14.89
C ASP A 156 11.28 18.23 -14.21
N MET A 157 10.95 16.99 -14.66
CA MET A 157 11.58 15.78 -14.16
C MET A 157 12.89 15.43 -14.87
N LYS A 158 13.25 16.16 -15.94
CA LYS A 158 14.40 15.80 -16.78
C LYS A 158 15.70 15.68 -15.99
N GLY A 159 16.30 14.49 -16.00
CA GLY A 159 17.55 14.18 -15.31
C GLY A 159 17.45 14.08 -13.79
N MET A 160 16.29 14.28 -13.19
CA MET A 160 16.08 14.21 -11.75
C MET A 160 16.26 12.77 -11.25
N LYS A 161 17.10 12.58 -10.25
CA LYS A 161 17.30 11.27 -9.60
C LYS A 161 16.13 11.02 -8.65
N LEU A 162 15.22 10.14 -9.03
CA LEU A 162 14.04 9.81 -8.22
C LEU A 162 14.17 8.42 -7.62
N ARG A 163 14.07 8.31 -6.31
CA ARG A 163 13.93 7.02 -5.65
C ARG A 163 12.58 6.41 -5.98
N VAL A 164 12.58 5.17 -6.43
CA VAL A 164 11.39 4.38 -6.70
C VAL A 164 11.45 3.03 -5.99
N CYS A 165 10.30 2.37 -5.87
CA CYS A 165 10.25 0.96 -5.46
C CYS A 165 10.89 0.06 -6.52
N GLY A 166 11.41 -1.10 -6.10
CA GLY A 166 12.09 -2.06 -6.99
C GLY A 166 11.14 -2.83 -7.92
N THR A 167 10.21 -2.15 -8.57
CA THR A 167 9.30 -2.72 -9.57
C THR A 167 9.53 -2.07 -10.94
N PRO A 168 9.61 -2.87 -12.03
CA PRO A 168 9.94 -2.36 -13.36
C PRO A 168 9.00 -1.27 -13.89
N ILE A 169 7.69 -1.32 -13.56
CA ILE A 169 6.73 -0.31 -14.03
C ILE A 169 7.12 1.11 -13.58
N PHE A 170 7.67 1.27 -12.36
CA PHE A 170 8.09 2.59 -11.89
C PHE A 170 9.32 3.10 -12.64
N ILE A 171 10.25 2.21 -12.98
CA ILE A 171 11.38 2.57 -13.84
C ILE A 171 10.86 3.08 -15.18
N ASP A 172 9.93 2.34 -15.81
CA ASP A 172 9.37 2.71 -17.12
C ASP A 172 8.60 4.04 -17.04
N ILE A 173 7.76 4.26 -16.01
CA ILE A 173 7.01 5.51 -15.80
C ILE A 173 7.97 6.71 -15.70
N PHE A 174 8.89 6.68 -14.75
CA PHE A 174 9.73 7.85 -14.49
C PHE A 174 10.79 8.08 -15.58
N SER A 175 11.27 7.02 -16.23
CA SER A 175 12.11 7.16 -17.42
C SER A 175 11.37 7.80 -18.60
N SER A 176 10.11 7.45 -18.82
CA SER A 176 9.28 8.06 -19.88
C SER A 176 9.04 9.55 -19.66
N LEU A 177 9.09 10.00 -18.39
CA LEU A 177 9.00 11.41 -18.00
C LEU A 177 10.37 12.13 -17.98
N GLY A 178 11.45 11.45 -18.42
CA GLY A 178 12.78 12.01 -18.53
C GLY A 178 13.59 12.01 -17.21
N ALA A 179 13.05 11.46 -16.13
CA ALA A 179 13.78 11.28 -14.89
C ALA A 179 14.81 10.16 -14.97
N ASN A 180 15.68 10.08 -13.94
CA ASN A 180 16.63 9.00 -13.72
C ASN A 180 16.20 8.21 -12.47
N PRO A 181 15.28 7.22 -12.59
CA PRO A 181 14.76 6.47 -11.46
C PRO A 181 15.81 5.55 -10.85
N GLN A 182 15.88 5.55 -9.52
CA GLN A 182 16.79 4.76 -8.71
C GLN A 182 15.98 3.78 -7.86
N ALA A 183 16.07 2.49 -8.13
CA ALA A 183 15.40 1.45 -7.34
C ALA A 183 16.14 1.23 -6.02
N ILE A 184 15.60 1.79 -4.93
CA ILE A 184 16.21 1.71 -3.59
C ILE A 184 15.14 1.17 -2.62
N ASN A 185 15.51 0.19 -1.79
CA ASN A 185 14.63 -0.33 -0.74
C ASN A 185 14.27 0.78 0.26
N TRP A 186 13.06 0.69 0.83
CA TRP A 186 12.60 1.71 1.78
C TRP A 186 13.51 1.86 3.00
N SER A 187 14.05 0.75 3.50
CA SER A 187 14.98 0.75 4.63
C SER A 187 16.25 1.59 4.41
N GLU A 188 16.66 1.79 3.15
CA GLU A 188 17.83 2.55 2.75
C GLU A 188 17.47 3.96 2.24
N ALA A 189 16.22 4.14 1.81
CA ALA A 189 15.75 5.35 1.14
C ALA A 189 15.89 6.59 2.02
N VAL A 190 15.50 6.52 3.30
CA VAL A 190 15.57 7.66 4.24
C VAL A 190 17.01 8.15 4.39
N THR A 191 17.96 7.25 4.52
CA THR A 191 19.40 7.59 4.56
C THR A 191 19.83 8.22 3.23
N GLY A 192 19.35 7.70 2.10
CA GLY A 192 19.60 8.25 0.78
C GLY A 192 19.09 9.68 0.61
N PHE A 193 17.92 9.99 1.19
CA PHE A 193 17.38 11.36 1.20
C PHE A 193 18.25 12.31 2.02
N GLN A 194 18.66 11.89 3.21
CA GLN A 194 19.54 12.68 4.09
C GLN A 194 20.89 13.00 3.46
N GLN A 195 21.41 12.06 2.69
CA GLN A 195 22.71 12.19 2.00
C GLN A 195 22.60 12.88 0.63
N GLY A 196 21.38 13.20 0.16
CA GLY A 196 21.17 13.81 -1.16
C GLY A 196 21.54 12.89 -2.33
N ILE A 197 21.51 11.57 -2.14
CA ILE A 197 21.80 10.58 -3.21
C ILE A 197 20.75 10.66 -4.31
N VAL A 198 19.51 10.99 -3.93
CA VAL A 198 18.37 11.19 -4.83
C VAL A 198 17.75 12.56 -4.59
N ASP A 199 17.16 13.13 -5.62
CA ASP A 199 16.54 14.47 -5.62
C ASP A 199 15.09 14.43 -5.12
N GLY A 200 14.47 13.27 -5.12
CA GLY A 200 13.07 13.10 -4.72
C GLY A 200 12.64 11.62 -4.64
N GLN A 201 11.35 11.46 -4.32
CA GLN A 201 10.70 10.15 -4.21
C GLN A 201 9.19 10.31 -4.37
N GLU A 202 8.47 9.20 -4.47
CA GLU A 202 7.01 9.16 -4.51
C GLU A 202 6.48 8.23 -3.42
N ASN A 203 5.51 8.70 -2.63
CA ASN A 203 4.83 7.95 -1.58
C ASN A 203 3.54 8.67 -1.15
N PRO A 204 2.59 7.97 -0.52
CA PRO A 204 1.38 8.61 -0.01
C PRO A 204 1.68 9.63 1.09
N THR A 205 1.00 10.77 1.00
CA THR A 205 1.18 11.86 1.98
C THR A 205 0.76 11.42 3.37
N ASN A 206 -0.45 10.85 3.51
CA ASN A 206 -0.98 10.42 4.79
C ASN A 206 -0.24 9.21 5.36
N GLY A 207 -0.05 8.20 4.52
CA GLY A 207 0.49 6.90 4.94
C GLY A 207 1.98 6.94 5.27
N ILE A 208 2.77 7.74 4.53
CA ILE A 208 4.24 7.70 4.59
C ILE A 208 4.88 9.07 4.77
N ASN A 209 4.58 10.08 3.91
CA ASN A 209 5.35 11.31 3.87
C ASN A 209 5.26 12.10 5.19
N VAL A 210 4.08 12.26 5.75
CA VAL A 210 3.89 12.94 7.04
C VAL A 210 4.47 12.13 8.21
N PRO A 211 4.17 10.83 8.38
CA PRO A 211 4.77 10.04 9.45
C PRO A 211 6.30 9.99 9.45
N THR A 212 6.93 10.06 8.28
CA THR A 212 8.40 10.07 8.15
C THR A 212 8.99 11.46 8.18
N LYS A 213 8.17 12.51 8.29
CA LYS A 213 8.60 13.91 8.31
C LYS A 213 9.44 14.28 7.08
N VAL A 214 8.90 13.99 5.90
CA VAL A 214 9.59 14.15 4.61
C VAL A 214 10.14 15.57 4.40
N TRP A 215 9.57 16.60 5.03
CA TRP A 215 10.02 17.99 5.01
C TRP A 215 11.43 18.22 5.56
N GLN A 216 12.00 17.26 6.26
CA GLN A 216 13.40 17.35 6.68
C GLN A 216 14.39 17.26 5.51
N TRP A 217 13.97 16.65 4.38
CA TRP A 217 14.82 16.39 3.21
C TRP A 217 14.30 17.03 1.93
N HIS A 218 12.98 17.04 1.75
CA HIS A 218 12.33 17.61 0.57
C HIS A 218 11.57 18.88 0.91
N LYS A 219 11.53 19.82 -0.05
CA LYS A 219 10.88 21.12 0.12
C LYS A 219 9.63 21.29 -0.72
N TYR A 220 9.41 20.40 -1.67
CA TYR A 220 8.31 20.48 -2.61
C TYR A 220 7.53 19.16 -2.59
N SER A 221 6.21 19.26 -2.59
CA SER A 221 5.28 18.15 -2.74
C SER A 221 4.38 18.42 -3.93
N THR A 222 4.20 17.43 -4.79
CA THR A 222 3.30 17.49 -5.93
C THR A 222 2.16 16.52 -5.69
N ASP A 223 0.95 17.05 -5.56
CA ASP A 223 -0.26 16.32 -5.23
C ASP A 223 -0.98 15.94 -6.54
N TRP A 224 -0.42 14.96 -7.24
CA TRP A 224 -0.82 14.56 -8.59
C TRP A 224 -1.63 13.26 -8.65
N HIS A 225 -1.64 12.50 -7.58
CA HIS A 225 -2.41 11.25 -7.44
C HIS A 225 -2.21 10.25 -8.58
N TYR A 226 -1.01 10.15 -9.15
CA TYR A 226 -0.77 9.42 -10.40
C TYR A 226 -1.11 7.93 -10.33
N MET A 227 -1.05 7.31 -9.17
CA MET A 227 -1.47 5.94 -8.91
C MET A 227 -1.84 5.75 -7.45
N ILE A 228 -2.60 4.71 -7.17
CA ILE A 228 -2.92 4.29 -5.81
C ILE A 228 -2.18 2.99 -5.47
N ASP A 229 -1.79 2.84 -4.19
CA ASP A 229 -1.11 1.66 -3.65
C ASP A 229 -2.05 0.88 -2.72
N PRO A 230 -2.82 -0.10 -3.24
CA PRO A 230 -3.56 -1.02 -2.39
C PRO A 230 -2.62 -1.88 -1.57
N LEU A 231 -3.00 -2.09 -0.31
CA LEU A 231 -2.43 -3.09 0.57
C LEU A 231 -3.37 -4.28 0.67
N PHE A 232 -2.83 -5.42 1.11
CA PHE A 232 -3.65 -6.58 1.40
C PHE A 232 -3.05 -7.41 2.53
N PHE A 233 -3.92 -7.94 3.37
CA PHE A 233 -3.56 -8.92 4.38
C PHE A 233 -3.43 -10.29 3.76
N THR A 234 -2.40 -11.02 4.15
CA THR A 234 -2.14 -12.38 3.67
C THR A 234 -1.50 -13.23 4.75
N ALA A 235 -1.67 -14.55 4.63
CA ALA A 235 -1.08 -15.53 5.51
C ALA A 235 -0.36 -16.63 4.72
N ASN A 236 0.69 -17.22 5.28
CA ASN A 236 1.23 -18.47 4.79
C ASN A 236 0.14 -19.54 4.79
N MET A 237 -0.02 -20.29 3.69
CA MET A 237 -1.10 -21.26 3.52
C MET A 237 -1.06 -22.41 4.54
N LYS A 238 0.14 -22.83 5.00
CA LYS A 238 0.23 -23.88 6.03
C LYS A 238 -0.24 -23.35 7.37
N VAL A 239 0.23 -22.16 7.74
CA VAL A 239 -0.20 -21.45 8.97
C VAL A 239 -1.71 -21.22 8.96
N TRP A 240 -2.27 -20.78 7.84
CA TRP A 240 -3.72 -20.58 7.70
C TRP A 240 -4.52 -21.85 8.00
N LYS A 241 -4.05 -23.01 7.53
CA LYS A 241 -4.69 -24.31 7.75
C LYS A 241 -4.55 -24.84 9.17
N GLU A 242 -3.70 -24.28 10.01
CA GLU A 242 -3.57 -24.63 11.43
C GLU A 242 -4.74 -24.08 12.27
N PHE A 243 -5.36 -22.97 11.81
CA PHE A 243 -6.46 -22.34 12.52
C PHE A 243 -7.77 -23.11 12.33
N SER A 244 -8.58 -23.20 13.41
CA SER A 244 -9.93 -23.75 13.32
C SER A 244 -10.81 -22.89 12.39
N PRO A 245 -11.91 -23.44 11.84
CA PRO A 245 -12.83 -22.66 11.02
C PRO A 245 -13.38 -21.42 11.73
N GLU A 246 -13.59 -21.49 13.06
CA GLU A 246 -14.02 -20.37 13.90
C GLU A 246 -12.94 -19.29 13.98
N ASP A 247 -11.69 -19.68 14.20
CA ASP A 247 -10.57 -18.77 14.27
C ASP A 247 -10.21 -18.16 12.90
N GLN A 248 -10.38 -18.92 11.81
CA GLN A 248 -10.28 -18.38 10.45
C GLN A 248 -11.32 -17.28 10.22
N LYS A 249 -12.57 -17.47 10.62
CA LYS A 249 -13.63 -16.46 10.53
C LYS A 249 -13.32 -15.24 11.40
N LEU A 250 -12.79 -15.44 12.60
CA LEU A 250 -12.35 -14.37 13.50
C LEU A 250 -11.25 -13.53 12.84
N ILE A 251 -10.22 -14.17 12.28
CA ILE A 251 -9.09 -13.47 11.61
C ILE A 251 -9.60 -12.67 10.40
N LEU A 252 -10.49 -13.26 9.58
CA LEU A 252 -11.09 -12.55 8.43
C LEU A 252 -11.93 -11.35 8.88
N SER A 253 -12.73 -11.48 9.96
CA SER A 253 -13.47 -10.35 10.54
C SER A 253 -12.53 -9.23 10.97
N CYS A 254 -11.40 -9.55 11.61
CA CYS A 254 -10.42 -8.56 12.00
C CYS A 254 -9.71 -7.92 10.79
N ALA A 255 -9.48 -8.66 9.72
CA ALA A 255 -8.95 -8.10 8.47
C ALA A 255 -9.93 -7.08 7.86
N THR A 256 -11.24 -7.39 7.84
CA THR A 256 -12.27 -6.44 7.37
C THR A 256 -12.36 -5.16 8.24
N GLU A 257 -12.21 -5.27 9.55
CA GLU A 257 -12.18 -4.09 10.43
C GLU A 257 -10.90 -3.26 10.21
N ALA A 258 -9.77 -3.94 10.06
CA ALA A 258 -8.49 -3.30 9.77
C ALA A 258 -8.45 -2.66 8.38
N GLU A 259 -9.13 -3.23 7.38
CA GLU A 259 -9.34 -2.60 6.07
C GLU A 259 -10.00 -1.23 6.20
N LYS A 260 -11.15 -1.17 6.89
CA LYS A 260 -11.87 0.09 7.12
C LYS A 260 -11.00 1.13 7.82
N TYR A 261 -10.26 0.69 8.84
CA TYR A 261 -9.34 1.56 9.57
C TYR A 261 -8.19 2.07 8.68
N GLY A 262 -7.54 1.18 7.93
CA GLY A 262 -6.45 1.54 7.02
C GLY A 262 -6.87 2.47 5.90
N LYS A 263 -8.01 2.18 5.25
CA LYS A 263 -8.61 3.07 4.25
C LYS A 263 -8.92 4.45 4.82
N ALA A 264 -9.47 4.53 6.02
CA ALA A 264 -9.76 5.81 6.65
C ALA A 264 -8.49 6.61 6.99
N LEU A 265 -7.41 5.95 7.45
CA LEU A 265 -6.13 6.62 7.66
C LEU A 265 -5.56 7.20 6.36
N SER A 266 -5.63 6.44 5.26
CA SER A 266 -5.09 6.86 3.97
C SER A 266 -5.91 7.99 3.32
N ARG A 267 -7.24 7.97 3.50
CA ARG A 267 -8.21 8.89 2.87
C ARG A 267 -8.48 10.16 3.69
N LEU A 268 -7.94 10.23 4.90
CA LEU A 268 -8.17 11.34 5.83
C LEU A 268 -7.87 12.69 5.13
N SER A 269 -8.85 13.61 5.18
CA SER A 269 -8.90 14.90 4.49
C SER A 269 -9.00 14.86 2.95
N ASN A 270 -9.21 13.68 2.34
CA ASN A 270 -9.30 13.54 0.88
C ASN A 270 -10.63 12.93 0.38
N ASP A 271 -11.56 12.57 1.29
CA ASP A 271 -12.81 11.85 1.01
C ASP A 271 -14.07 12.56 1.53
N ASN A 272 -14.10 13.89 1.45
CA ASN A 272 -15.21 14.70 1.91
C ASN A 272 -15.59 14.49 3.40
N GLY A 273 -14.60 14.13 4.23
CA GLY A 273 -14.75 14.02 5.68
C GLY A 273 -15.23 12.66 6.20
N GLN A 274 -15.53 11.68 5.32
CA GLN A 274 -16.02 10.36 5.75
C GLN A 274 -14.99 9.64 6.62
N ALA A 275 -13.72 9.64 6.23
CA ALA A 275 -12.64 9.07 7.01
C ALA A 275 -12.49 9.72 8.39
N TYR A 276 -12.60 11.05 8.46
CA TYR A 276 -12.54 11.78 9.71
C TYR A 276 -13.65 11.35 10.68
N GLU A 277 -14.92 11.32 10.22
CA GLU A 277 -16.04 10.92 11.06
C GLU A 277 -15.93 9.45 11.49
N TYR A 278 -15.49 8.56 10.61
CA TYR A 278 -15.25 7.16 10.99
C TYR A 278 -14.18 7.04 12.07
N LEU A 279 -12.99 7.63 11.86
CA LEU A 279 -11.88 7.56 12.84
C LEU A 279 -12.27 8.18 14.19
N LYS A 280 -13.04 9.26 14.17
CA LYS A 280 -13.61 9.90 15.37
C LYS A 280 -14.58 8.96 16.09
N SER A 281 -15.47 8.29 15.36
CA SER A 281 -16.46 7.37 15.93
C SER A 281 -15.87 6.18 16.67
N ILE A 282 -14.68 5.73 16.24
CA ILE A 282 -13.93 4.63 16.88
C ILE A 282 -12.84 5.12 17.84
N ASN A 283 -12.78 6.44 18.12
CA ASN A 283 -11.78 7.08 18.98
C ASN A 283 -10.32 6.79 18.55
N LYS A 284 -10.05 6.89 17.24
CA LYS A 284 -8.76 6.60 16.60
C LYS A 284 -8.27 7.73 15.68
N LEU A 285 -8.73 8.98 15.91
CA LEU A 285 -8.19 10.11 15.14
C LEU A 285 -6.67 10.24 15.38
N PRO A 286 -5.86 10.34 14.31
CA PRO A 286 -4.43 10.62 14.46
C PRO A 286 -4.21 12.07 14.91
N ALA A 287 -3.01 12.36 15.44
CA ALA A 287 -2.64 13.72 15.85
C ALA A 287 -2.65 14.72 14.68
N VAL A 288 -2.33 14.27 13.48
CA VAL A 288 -2.41 15.06 12.25
C VAL A 288 -3.66 14.64 11.48
N THR A 289 -4.65 15.52 11.44
CA THR A 289 -5.91 15.30 10.73
C THR A 289 -5.98 15.96 9.35
N ASN A 290 -5.05 16.87 9.06
CA ASN A 290 -4.86 17.47 7.74
C ASN A 290 -3.40 17.37 7.29
N PRO A 291 -3.02 16.26 6.62
CA PRO A 291 -1.64 15.99 6.22
C PRO A 291 -1.03 17.03 5.27
N LYS A 292 -1.83 17.60 4.35
CA LYS A 292 -1.33 18.67 3.44
C LYS A 292 -0.96 19.94 4.21
N GLU A 293 -1.79 20.35 5.13
CA GLU A 293 -1.49 21.52 5.98
C GLU A 293 -0.29 21.24 6.89
N GLU A 294 -0.09 20.02 7.35
CA GLU A 294 1.10 19.64 8.10
C GLU A 294 2.38 19.78 7.27
N LEU A 295 2.36 19.39 5.97
CA LEU A 295 3.49 19.64 5.06
C LEU A 295 3.78 21.14 4.92
N LYS A 296 2.75 21.95 4.65
CA LYS A 296 2.87 23.42 4.51
C LYS A 296 3.40 24.07 5.78
N LYS A 297 2.87 23.71 6.94
CA LYS A 297 3.30 24.20 8.26
C LYS A 297 4.77 23.90 8.54
N ASN A 298 5.30 22.81 8.01
CA ASN A 298 6.69 22.42 8.12
C ASN A 298 7.57 22.94 6.96
N GLY A 299 7.08 23.94 6.21
CA GLY A 299 7.84 24.69 5.21
C GLY A 299 7.93 24.06 3.83
N MET A 300 7.06 23.09 3.51
CA MET A 300 6.97 22.56 2.16
C MET A 300 6.01 23.39 1.29
N THR A 301 6.39 23.58 0.03
CA THR A 301 5.47 24.03 -1.01
C THR A 301 4.71 22.86 -1.55
N VAL A 302 3.37 22.90 -1.52
CA VAL A 302 2.48 21.86 -2.04
C VAL A 302 1.85 22.37 -3.33
N THR A 303 2.14 21.71 -4.45
CA THR A 303 1.54 21.97 -5.77
C THR A 303 0.37 21.01 -5.96
N GLU A 304 -0.84 21.55 -6.08
CA GLU A 304 -2.03 20.77 -6.42
C GLU A 304 -2.20 20.78 -7.94
N TYR A 305 -2.39 19.60 -8.54
CA TYR A 305 -2.50 19.52 -9.99
C TYR A 305 -3.88 19.94 -10.50
N THR A 306 -3.85 20.75 -11.54
CA THR A 306 -5.02 21.06 -12.37
C THR A 306 -5.32 19.91 -13.34
N PRO A 307 -6.55 19.82 -13.86
CA PRO A 307 -6.87 18.85 -14.93
C PRO A 307 -5.93 18.93 -16.14
N GLU A 308 -5.50 20.14 -16.50
CA GLU A 308 -4.52 20.38 -17.56
C GLU A 308 -3.17 19.73 -17.29
N MET A 309 -2.66 19.90 -16.05
CA MET A 309 -1.38 19.30 -15.64
C MET A 309 -1.49 17.77 -15.67
N ILE A 310 -2.56 17.20 -15.09
CA ILE A 310 -2.81 15.75 -15.13
C ILE A 310 -2.84 15.24 -16.57
N LYS A 311 -3.54 15.94 -17.49
CA LYS A 311 -3.61 15.57 -18.90
C LYS A 311 -2.24 15.47 -19.55
N ARG A 312 -1.33 16.41 -19.30
CA ARG A 312 0.03 16.39 -19.87
C ARG A 312 0.82 15.15 -19.42
N PHE A 313 0.75 14.82 -18.13
CA PHE A 313 1.42 13.62 -17.60
C PHE A 313 0.75 12.33 -18.08
N TYR A 314 -0.58 12.33 -18.19
CA TYR A 314 -1.32 11.23 -18.78
C TYR A 314 -0.88 10.94 -20.21
N GLU A 315 -0.79 11.97 -21.05
CA GLU A 315 -0.33 11.86 -22.44
C GLU A 315 1.13 11.40 -22.52
N ALA A 316 2.01 11.98 -21.71
CA ALA A 316 3.43 11.61 -21.66
C ALA A 316 3.69 10.15 -21.23
N THR A 317 2.77 9.53 -20.49
CA THR A 317 2.86 8.13 -20.03
C THR A 317 2.04 7.15 -20.85
N ALA A 318 1.45 7.56 -21.99
CA ALA A 318 0.56 6.72 -22.80
C ALA A 318 1.24 5.42 -23.28
N GLY A 319 2.49 5.50 -23.72
CA GLY A 319 3.26 4.32 -24.15
C GLY A 319 3.46 3.32 -23.02
N VAL A 320 3.77 3.79 -21.81
CA VAL A 320 3.92 2.93 -20.62
C VAL A 320 2.60 2.23 -20.29
N ARG A 321 1.46 2.93 -20.34
CA ARG A 321 0.14 2.30 -20.11
C ARG A 321 -0.15 1.23 -21.15
N ALA A 322 0.10 1.49 -22.44
CA ALA A 322 -0.14 0.52 -23.50
C ALA A 322 0.70 -0.76 -23.29
N ASP A 323 2.00 -0.61 -23.06
CA ASP A 323 2.92 -1.73 -22.85
C ASP A 323 2.57 -2.54 -21.59
N TRP A 324 2.27 -1.86 -20.49
CA TRP A 324 1.95 -2.53 -19.24
C TRP A 324 0.56 -3.15 -19.23
N THR A 325 -0.40 -2.63 -19.96
CA THR A 325 -1.70 -3.30 -20.21
C THR A 325 -1.47 -4.69 -20.80
N GLN A 326 -0.55 -4.84 -21.76
CA GLN A 326 -0.20 -6.16 -22.32
C GLN A 326 0.50 -7.07 -21.32
N LYS A 327 1.43 -6.53 -20.50
CA LYS A 327 2.18 -7.30 -19.50
C LYS A 327 1.28 -7.77 -18.35
N ILE A 328 0.36 -6.92 -17.88
CA ILE A 328 -0.63 -7.22 -16.82
C ILE A 328 -1.62 -8.28 -17.31
N GLY A 329 -2.09 -8.12 -18.52
CA GLY A 329 -3.12 -8.89 -19.20
C GLY A 329 -4.31 -8.01 -19.53
N PRO A 330 -4.62 -7.82 -20.84
CA PRO A 330 -5.72 -6.96 -21.29
C PRO A 330 -7.07 -7.25 -20.61
N ASN A 331 -7.34 -8.52 -20.36
CA ASN A 331 -8.57 -8.96 -19.68
C ASN A 331 -8.68 -8.50 -18.21
N VAL A 332 -7.55 -8.29 -17.52
CA VAL A 332 -7.54 -7.76 -16.14
C VAL A 332 -7.83 -6.26 -16.16
N VAL A 333 -7.20 -5.54 -17.10
CA VAL A 333 -7.41 -4.09 -17.27
C VAL A 333 -8.83 -3.79 -17.72
N GLU A 334 -9.35 -4.55 -18.72
CA GLU A 334 -10.74 -4.42 -19.17
C GLU A 334 -11.77 -4.70 -18.07
N ALA A 335 -11.51 -5.72 -17.25
CA ALA A 335 -12.36 -6.00 -16.08
C ALA A 335 -12.37 -4.83 -15.08
N ALA A 336 -11.22 -4.19 -14.86
CA ALA A 336 -11.13 -3.04 -13.98
C ALA A 336 -11.82 -1.80 -14.56
N ASP A 337 -11.71 -1.56 -15.87
CA ASP A 337 -12.45 -0.50 -16.54
C ASP A 337 -13.98 -0.69 -16.40
N GLN A 338 -14.45 -1.95 -16.50
CA GLN A 338 -15.86 -2.29 -16.30
C GLN A 338 -16.30 -2.13 -14.84
N ASP A 339 -15.46 -2.52 -13.88
CA ASP A 339 -15.75 -2.39 -12.43
C ASP A 339 -15.88 -0.92 -12.02
N MET A 340 -15.13 0.01 -12.66
CA MET A 340 -15.14 1.45 -12.36
C MET A 340 -16.32 2.23 -12.98
N GLN A 341 -17.10 1.63 -13.90
CA GLN A 341 -18.28 2.25 -14.53
C GLN A 341 -19.51 2.17 -13.62
#